data_7657ec5990370a3a447aefec11326d2b
#
_entry.id   7657ec5990370a3a447aefec11326d2b
#
_cell.length_a   1.000
_cell.length_b   1.000
_cell.length_c   1.000
_cell.angle_alpha   90.00
_cell.angle_beta   90.00
_cell.angle_gamma   90.00
#
_symmetry.space_group_name_H-M   'P 1'
#
loop_
_entity.id
_entity.type
_entity.pdbx_description
1 polymer ?
#
loop_
_entity_poly.entity_id
_entity_poly.type
_entity_poly.pdbx_seq_one_letter_code
_entity_poly.pdbx_strand_id
1 'polypeptide(L)'
;MLDTHDFLTFMYPAVLFVVGITYVLCAKFSKPNFFIGYRAKLNRKNPTLWKISNFVSGIMFLCFCFFHCCVILALISIKYIAGCTFLTLTVLILSSQFLFVAELIVVIWATNTFTKWTSKKMKKEITTTEKNSLSDSEQKK
;
A
#
# COMPACT_ATOMS: atom_id res chain seq x y z
N MET A 1 -7.96 -18.17 26.84
CA MET A 1 -8.98 -17.15 26.52
C MET A 1 -8.24 -15.90 26.08
N LEU A 2 -8.58 -15.32 24.93
CA LEU A 2 -7.95 -14.10 24.46
C LEU A 2 -8.32 -12.96 25.41
N ASP A 3 -7.32 -12.23 25.89
CA ASP A 3 -7.54 -11.08 26.77
C ASP A 3 -7.96 -9.85 25.95
N THR A 4 -8.61 -8.86 26.59
CA THR A 4 -9.01 -7.60 25.95
C THR A 4 -7.84 -6.91 25.25
N HIS A 5 -6.65 -7.06 25.79
CA HIS A 5 -5.42 -6.49 25.22
C HIS A 5 -4.95 -7.22 23.97
N ASP A 6 -5.10 -8.54 23.88
CA ASP A 6 -4.82 -9.31 22.69
C ASP A 6 -5.73 -8.84 21.54
N PHE A 7 -7.00 -8.54 21.86
CA PHE A 7 -7.96 -8.00 20.91
C PHE A 7 -7.53 -6.61 20.38
N LEU A 8 -7.02 -5.72 21.23
CA LEU A 8 -6.58 -4.38 20.84
C LEU A 8 -5.44 -4.40 19.81
N THR A 9 -4.58 -5.43 19.83
CA THR A 9 -3.49 -5.56 18.86
C THR A 9 -3.98 -5.80 17.44
N PHE A 10 -5.17 -6.42 17.27
CA PHE A 10 -5.79 -6.63 15.96
C PHE A 10 -6.40 -5.35 15.35
N MET A 11 -6.50 -4.27 16.09
CA MET A 11 -6.95 -2.98 15.54
C MET A 11 -6.04 -2.48 14.41
N TYR A 12 -4.71 -2.69 14.49
CA TYR A 12 -3.77 -2.24 13.47
C TYR A 12 -3.96 -2.94 12.12
N PRO A 13 -3.97 -4.28 12.04
CA PRO A 13 -4.27 -4.95 10.77
C PRO A 13 -5.70 -4.66 10.29
N ALA A 14 -6.68 -4.45 11.17
CA ALA A 14 -8.02 -4.05 10.75
C ALA A 14 -8.01 -2.68 10.03
N VAL A 15 -7.24 -1.71 10.53
CA VAL A 15 -7.04 -0.42 9.86
C VAL A 15 -6.37 -0.61 8.49
N LEU A 16 -5.30 -1.41 8.40
CA LEU A 16 -4.64 -1.71 7.14
C LEU A 16 -5.59 -2.36 6.13
N PHE A 17 -6.45 -3.26 6.58
CA PHE A 17 -7.45 -3.91 5.76
C PHE A 17 -8.47 -2.91 5.18
N VAL A 18 -9.07 -2.08 6.02
CA VAL A 18 -10.05 -1.06 5.60
C VAL A 18 -9.40 -0.06 4.63
N VAL A 19 -8.20 0.41 4.94
CA VAL A 19 -7.45 1.33 4.07
C VAL A 19 -7.13 0.64 2.74
N GLY A 20 -6.63 -0.60 2.77
CA GLY A 20 -6.30 -1.37 1.57
C GLY A 20 -7.49 -1.54 0.63
N ILE A 21 -8.64 -1.98 1.16
CA ILE A 21 -9.89 -2.09 0.38
C ILE A 21 -10.30 -0.72 -0.17
N THR A 22 -10.27 0.32 0.64
CA THR A 22 -10.64 1.67 0.20
C THR A 22 -9.79 2.13 -0.99
N TYR A 23 -8.49 1.89 -0.97
CA TYR A 23 -7.60 2.25 -2.08
C TYR A 23 -7.87 1.44 -3.34
N VAL A 24 -8.14 0.13 -3.22
CA VAL A 24 -8.51 -0.73 -4.36
C VAL A 24 -9.84 -0.26 -4.98
N LEU A 25 -10.84 0.05 -4.15
CA LEU A 25 -12.12 0.56 -4.61
C LEU A 25 -11.99 1.93 -5.28
N CYS A 26 -11.17 2.82 -4.72
CA CYS A 26 -10.84 4.11 -5.34
C CYS A 26 -10.22 3.92 -6.73
N ALA A 27 -9.30 2.98 -6.88
CA ALA A 27 -8.69 2.68 -8.17
C ALA A 27 -9.71 2.21 -9.22
N LYS A 28 -10.72 1.43 -8.79
CA LYS A 28 -11.73 0.86 -9.66
C LYS A 28 -12.86 1.83 -10.01
N PHE A 29 -13.41 2.53 -9.01
CA PHE A 29 -14.67 3.24 -9.14
C PHE A 29 -14.56 4.76 -9.17
N SER A 30 -13.42 5.35 -8.76
CA SER A 30 -13.30 6.79 -8.62
C SER A 30 -12.49 7.44 -9.73
N LYS A 31 -12.81 8.71 -10.00
CA LYS A 31 -11.93 9.62 -10.72
C LYS A 31 -10.92 10.25 -9.74
N PRO A 32 -9.79 10.79 -10.21
CA PRO A 32 -8.87 11.53 -9.36
C PRO A 32 -9.63 12.58 -8.55
N ASN A 33 -9.68 12.43 -7.23
CA ASN A 33 -10.37 13.34 -6.34
C ASN A 33 -9.42 13.89 -5.26
N PHE A 34 -9.91 14.89 -4.51
CA PHE A 34 -9.10 15.58 -3.52
C PHE A 34 -9.13 14.90 -2.13
N PHE A 35 -10.05 13.98 -1.89
CA PHE A 35 -10.36 13.49 -0.54
C PHE A 35 -9.78 12.11 -0.22
N ILE A 36 -9.79 11.18 -1.16
CA ILE A 36 -9.47 9.77 -0.91
C ILE A 36 -8.41 9.27 -1.90
N GLY A 37 -7.48 8.44 -1.43
CA GLY A 37 -6.48 7.77 -2.24
C GLY A 37 -5.08 8.38 -2.17
N TYR A 38 -4.12 7.71 -2.82
CA TYR A 38 -2.71 8.12 -2.87
C TYR A 38 -2.51 9.41 -3.69
N ARG A 39 -1.89 10.43 -3.10
CA ARG A 39 -1.90 11.81 -3.58
C ARG A 39 -0.54 12.35 -4.05
N ALA A 40 0.27 11.59 -4.74
CA ALA A 40 1.48 12.16 -5.35
C ALA A 40 1.13 13.25 -6.38
N LYS A 41 1.91 14.34 -6.44
CA LYS A 41 1.69 15.45 -7.41
C LYS A 41 1.55 14.96 -8.86
N LEU A 42 2.29 13.91 -9.24
CA LEU A 42 2.22 13.31 -10.57
C LEU A 42 0.87 12.65 -10.86
N ASN A 43 0.23 12.07 -9.86
CA ASN A 43 -1.00 11.29 -10.03
C ASN A 43 -2.22 12.16 -10.28
N ARG A 44 -2.25 13.37 -9.74
CA ARG A 44 -3.41 14.29 -9.90
C ARG A 44 -3.66 14.69 -11.35
N LYS A 45 -2.59 14.79 -12.16
CA LYS A 45 -2.68 15.22 -13.56
C LYS A 45 -2.91 14.06 -14.53
N ASN A 46 -2.73 12.81 -14.10
CA ASN A 46 -2.86 11.64 -14.96
C ASN A 46 -3.78 10.60 -14.31
N PRO A 47 -5.04 10.43 -14.82
CA PRO A 47 -6.00 9.50 -14.28
C PRO A 47 -5.52 8.04 -14.26
N THR A 48 -4.74 7.62 -15.26
CA THR A 48 -4.19 6.27 -15.35
C THR A 48 -3.16 6.03 -14.25
N LEU A 49 -2.22 6.96 -14.05
CA LEU A 49 -1.25 6.88 -12.96
C LEU A 49 -1.93 6.88 -11.59
N TRP A 50 -2.99 7.68 -11.43
CA TRP A 50 -3.75 7.73 -10.19
C TRP A 50 -4.41 6.37 -9.88
N LYS A 51 -5.06 5.73 -10.86
CA LYS A 51 -5.66 4.41 -10.70
C LYS A 51 -4.61 3.35 -10.34
N ILE A 52 -3.52 3.28 -11.10
CA ILE A 52 -2.44 2.31 -10.88
C ILE A 52 -1.83 2.47 -9.49
N SER A 53 -1.53 3.71 -9.07
CA SER A 53 -0.93 3.98 -7.77
C SER A 53 -1.85 3.59 -6.60
N ASN A 54 -3.15 3.89 -6.70
CA ASN A 54 -4.11 3.48 -5.68
C ASN A 54 -4.26 1.96 -5.63
N PHE A 55 -4.32 1.29 -6.79
CA PHE A 55 -4.40 -0.16 -6.83
C PHE A 55 -3.18 -0.81 -6.18
N VAL A 56 -1.98 -0.38 -6.55
CA VAL A 56 -0.73 -0.92 -5.98
C VAL A 56 -0.65 -0.65 -4.48
N SER A 57 -0.95 0.57 -4.03
CA SER A 57 -0.99 0.88 -2.58
C SER A 57 -2.00 0.01 -1.85
N GLY A 58 -3.19 -0.18 -2.41
CA GLY A 58 -4.24 -1.00 -1.82
C GLY A 58 -3.81 -2.45 -1.65
N ILE A 59 -3.23 -3.05 -2.68
CA ILE A 59 -2.69 -4.42 -2.61
C ILE A 59 -1.58 -4.52 -1.56
N MET A 60 -0.66 -3.55 -1.52
CA MET A 60 0.41 -3.55 -0.51
C MET A 60 -0.16 -3.48 0.92
N PHE A 61 -1.16 -2.64 1.18
CA PHE A 61 -1.82 -2.59 2.49
C PHE A 61 -2.47 -3.92 2.87
N LEU A 62 -3.11 -4.61 1.92
CA LEU A 62 -3.71 -5.92 2.17
C LEU A 62 -2.65 -7.00 2.45
N CYS A 63 -1.53 -6.99 1.71
CA CYS A 63 -0.40 -7.90 1.98
C CYS A 63 0.20 -7.66 3.38
N PHE A 64 0.40 -6.39 3.77
CA PHE A 64 0.89 -6.05 5.09
C PHE A 64 -0.13 -6.37 6.19
N CYS A 65 -1.42 -6.20 5.96
CA CYS A 65 -2.46 -6.67 6.87
C CYS A 65 -2.31 -8.16 7.18
N PHE A 66 -2.17 -8.99 6.14
CA PHE A 66 -1.97 -10.43 6.30
C PHE A 66 -0.67 -10.74 7.06
N PHE A 67 0.45 -10.11 6.69
CA PHE A 67 1.73 -10.26 7.37
C PHE A 67 1.64 -9.87 8.85
N HIS A 68 1.01 -8.73 9.15
CA HIS A 68 0.81 -8.22 10.50
C HIS A 68 -0.02 -9.20 11.36
N CYS A 69 -1.10 -9.77 10.80
CA CYS A 69 -1.87 -10.82 11.47
C CYS A 69 -1.02 -12.04 11.80
N CYS A 70 -0.16 -12.51 10.88
CA CYS A 70 0.74 -13.64 11.13
C CYS A 70 1.72 -13.34 12.27
N VAL A 71 2.29 -12.13 12.30
CA VAL A 71 3.22 -11.72 13.37
C VAL A 71 2.50 -11.68 14.72
N ILE A 72 1.29 -11.08 14.80
CA ILE A 72 0.51 -11.03 16.04
C ILE A 72 0.20 -12.44 16.53
N LEU A 73 -0.27 -13.33 15.66
CA LEU A 73 -0.59 -14.71 16.03
C LEU A 73 0.66 -15.46 16.55
N ALA A 74 1.82 -15.26 15.93
CA ALA A 74 3.07 -15.84 16.40
C ALA A 74 3.46 -15.32 17.79
N LEU A 75 3.36 -14.01 18.02
CA LEU A 75 3.66 -13.39 19.32
C LEU A 75 2.69 -13.85 20.41
N ILE A 76 1.40 -13.96 20.12
CA ILE A 76 0.39 -14.49 21.05
C ILE A 76 0.71 -15.96 21.37
N SER A 77 1.06 -16.77 20.39
CA SER A 77 1.45 -18.17 20.60
C SER A 77 2.66 -18.30 21.54
N ILE A 78 3.69 -17.44 21.34
CA ILE A 78 4.86 -17.40 22.21
C ILE A 78 4.47 -16.99 23.64
N LYS A 79 3.58 -16.00 23.82
CA LYS A 79 3.07 -15.58 25.13
C LYS A 79 2.44 -16.76 25.88
N TYR A 80 1.62 -17.56 25.21
CA TYR A 80 0.96 -18.71 25.84
C TYR A 80 1.92 -19.85 26.17
N ILE A 81 2.89 -20.14 25.32
CA ILE A 81 3.89 -21.20 25.52
C ILE A 81 4.87 -20.81 26.64
N ALA A 82 5.32 -19.57 26.69
CA ALA A 82 6.31 -19.10 27.66
C ALA A 82 5.72 -18.79 29.05
N GLY A 83 4.40 -18.76 29.20
CA GLY A 83 3.73 -18.49 30.49
C GLY A 83 4.00 -17.08 31.05
N CYS A 84 4.53 -16.16 30.24
CA CYS A 84 4.90 -14.81 30.66
C CYS A 84 3.69 -13.86 30.61
N THR A 85 3.46 -13.06 31.67
CA THR A 85 2.21 -12.31 31.79
C THR A 85 2.30 -10.84 31.38
N PHE A 86 2.89 -9.96 32.17
CA PHE A 86 2.75 -8.51 31.96
C PHE A 86 3.80 -7.88 31.03
N LEU A 87 5.06 -8.27 31.15
CA LEU A 87 6.16 -7.71 30.34
C LEU A 87 5.99 -8.04 28.86
N THR A 88 5.51 -9.26 28.56
CA THR A 88 5.21 -9.73 27.21
C THR A 88 4.09 -8.93 26.55
N LEU A 89 3.08 -8.52 27.30
CA LEU A 89 1.97 -7.74 26.77
C LEU A 89 2.43 -6.37 26.28
N THR A 90 3.20 -5.67 27.10
CA THR A 90 3.75 -4.34 26.73
C THR A 90 4.64 -4.44 25.50
N VAL A 91 5.51 -5.46 25.45
CA VAL A 91 6.37 -5.71 24.28
C VAL A 91 5.54 -6.02 23.03
N LEU A 92 4.47 -6.78 23.15
CA LEU A 92 3.59 -7.13 22.03
C LEU A 92 2.87 -5.90 21.45
N ILE A 93 2.35 -5.03 22.31
CA ILE A 93 1.69 -3.79 21.87
C ILE A 93 2.71 -2.85 21.21
N LEU A 94 3.86 -2.62 21.84
CA LEU A 94 4.89 -1.73 21.30
C LEU A 94 5.45 -2.25 19.98
N SER A 95 5.74 -3.55 19.87
CA SER A 95 6.24 -4.15 18.63
C SER A 95 5.21 -4.03 17.49
N SER A 96 3.92 -4.23 17.78
CA SER A 96 2.85 -4.06 16.81
C SER A 96 2.73 -2.60 16.32
N GLN A 97 2.89 -1.60 17.20
CA GLN A 97 2.89 -0.19 16.82
C GLN A 97 4.09 0.16 15.93
N PHE A 98 5.29 -0.28 16.29
CA PHE A 98 6.48 -0.06 15.46
C PHE A 98 6.37 -0.71 14.08
N LEU A 99 5.86 -1.94 14.04
CA LEU A 99 5.62 -2.66 12.79
C LEU A 99 4.64 -1.90 11.90
N PHE A 100 3.51 -1.43 12.46
CA PHE A 100 2.50 -0.66 11.73
C PHE A 100 3.08 0.62 11.12
N VAL A 101 3.88 1.38 11.87
CA VAL A 101 4.54 2.59 11.37
C VAL A 101 5.52 2.26 10.24
N ALA A 102 6.33 1.21 10.41
CA ALA A 102 7.26 0.76 9.38
C ALA A 102 6.54 0.36 8.09
N GLU A 103 5.44 -0.38 8.19
CA GLU A 103 4.60 -0.78 7.05
C GLU A 103 4.05 0.43 6.30
N LEU A 104 3.56 1.46 7.01
CA LEU A 104 3.09 2.71 6.38
C LEU A 104 4.22 3.41 5.60
N ILE A 105 5.41 3.51 6.19
CA ILE A 105 6.57 4.12 5.52
C ILE A 105 6.93 3.35 4.26
N VAL A 106 6.98 2.02 4.33
CA VAL A 106 7.32 1.16 3.18
C VAL A 106 6.28 1.31 2.06
N VAL A 107 4.98 1.31 2.38
CA VAL A 107 3.92 1.50 1.37
C VAL A 107 4.07 2.85 0.68
N ILE A 108 4.26 3.92 1.43
CA ILE A 108 4.40 5.27 0.86
C ILE A 108 5.64 5.34 -0.04
N TRP A 109 6.78 4.82 0.42
CA TRP A 109 8.04 4.83 -0.33
C TRP A 109 7.94 3.99 -1.61
N ALA A 110 7.47 2.76 -1.51
CA ALA A 110 7.33 1.84 -2.62
C ALA A 110 6.34 2.35 -3.67
N THR A 111 5.18 2.85 -3.25
CA THR A 111 4.18 3.42 -4.16
C THR A 111 4.73 4.66 -4.88
N ASN A 112 5.46 5.52 -4.18
CA ASN A 112 6.07 6.71 -4.79
C ASN A 112 7.12 6.33 -5.84
N THR A 113 7.98 5.36 -5.52
CA THR A 113 9.01 4.85 -6.43
C THR A 113 8.38 4.19 -7.66
N PHE A 114 7.38 3.33 -7.45
CA PHE A 114 6.65 2.68 -8.53
C PHE A 114 5.96 3.68 -9.46
N THR A 115 5.30 4.69 -8.89
CA THR A 115 4.63 5.74 -9.66
C THR A 115 5.60 6.54 -10.54
N LYS A 116 6.76 6.89 -9.99
CA LYS A 116 7.82 7.59 -10.76
C LYS A 116 8.34 6.72 -11.91
N TRP A 117 8.57 5.44 -11.65
CA TRP A 117 9.02 4.49 -12.66
C TRP A 117 7.98 4.33 -13.79
N THR A 118 6.72 4.10 -13.45
CA THR A 118 5.62 3.96 -14.41
C THR A 118 5.45 5.24 -15.26
N SER A 119 5.52 6.41 -14.62
CA SER A 119 5.45 7.70 -15.34
C SER A 119 6.57 7.86 -16.37
N LYS A 120 7.80 7.46 -16.03
CA LYS A 120 8.93 7.49 -16.96
C LYS A 120 8.72 6.54 -18.14
N LYS A 121 8.21 5.33 -17.87
CA LYS A 121 7.92 4.33 -18.91
C LYS A 121 6.86 4.83 -19.89
N MET A 122 5.75 5.36 -19.39
CA MET A 122 4.67 5.91 -20.21
C MET A 122 5.17 7.08 -21.09
N LYS A 123 5.99 7.98 -20.56
CA LYS A 123 6.59 9.07 -21.37
C LYS A 123 7.45 8.53 -22.50
N LYS A 124 8.28 7.52 -22.24
CA LYS A 124 9.13 6.91 -23.26
C LYS A 124 8.31 6.28 -24.39
N GLU A 125 7.24 5.56 -24.04
CA GLU A 125 6.35 4.95 -25.02
C GLU A 125 5.67 5.97 -25.92
N ILE A 126 5.16 7.07 -25.37
CA ILE A 126 4.54 8.17 -26.12
C ILE A 126 5.56 8.76 -27.13
N THR A 127 6.76 9.10 -26.67
CA THR A 127 7.81 9.68 -27.53
C THR A 127 8.22 8.73 -28.66
N THR A 128 8.27 7.42 -28.42
CA THR A 128 8.59 6.42 -29.43
C THR A 128 7.47 6.31 -30.47
N THR A 129 6.21 6.34 -30.02
CA THR A 129 5.05 6.29 -30.92
C THR A 129 4.96 7.53 -31.82
N GLU A 130 5.20 8.73 -31.26
CA GLU A 130 5.24 9.98 -32.02
C GLU A 130 6.35 9.95 -33.09
N LYS A 131 7.55 9.47 -32.74
CA LYS A 131 8.67 9.38 -33.66
C LYS A 131 8.40 8.43 -34.85
N ASN A 132 7.76 7.26 -34.56
CA ASN A 132 7.39 6.30 -35.58
C ASN A 132 6.31 6.87 -36.52
N SER A 133 5.31 7.56 -35.99
CA SER A 133 4.26 8.18 -36.81
C SER A 133 4.77 9.29 -37.73
N LEU A 134 5.79 10.03 -37.30
CA LEU A 134 6.45 11.03 -38.14
C LEU A 134 7.25 10.38 -39.28
N SER A 135 8.01 9.33 -38.99
CA SER A 135 8.78 8.59 -40.00
C SER A 135 7.89 7.98 -41.10
N ASP A 136 6.73 7.41 -40.68
CA ASP A 136 5.78 6.84 -41.65
C ASP A 136 5.09 7.90 -42.52
N SER A 137 4.93 9.11 -42.03
CA SER A 137 4.37 10.24 -42.80
C SER A 137 5.36 10.80 -43.82
N GLU A 138 6.66 10.76 -43.55
CA GLU A 138 7.72 11.18 -44.47
C GLU A 138 7.94 10.20 -45.61
N GLN A 139 7.78 8.87 -45.35
CA GLN A 139 7.91 7.83 -46.39
C GLN A 139 6.75 7.81 -47.41
N LYS A 140 5.63 8.44 -47.10
CA LYS A 140 4.43 8.47 -47.95
C LYS A 140 4.37 9.72 -48.87
N LYS A 141 5.36 10.59 -48.81
CA LYS A 141 5.54 11.75 -49.71
C LYS A 141 6.56 11.45 -50.80
#